data_0ddecd8026197fc82681b72ee4a867cc
#
_entry.id   0ddecd8026197fc82681b72ee4a867cc
#
_cell.length_a   1.000
_cell.length_b   1.000
_cell.length_c   1.000
_cell.angle_alpha   90.00
_cell.angle_beta   90.00
_cell.angle_gamma   90.00
#
_symmetry.space_group_name_H-M   'P 1'
#
loop_
_entity.id
_entity.type
_entity.pdbx_description
1 polymer ?
#
loop_
_entity_poly.entity_id
_entity_poly.type
_entity_poly.pdbx_seq_one_letter_code
_entity_poly.pdbx_strand_id
1 'polypeptide(L)'
;MKATSEELAIFVSVVESGSFSRAAEQLGQANSAVSRAVKKLEMKLGVSLLNRTTRQLSLTEEGERYFRRVQSILQEMAAAESEIRMMERTIDGFRGFLDCLEGPVEKGVIYGVGAWKV
;
A
#
# COMPACT_ATOMS: atom_id res chain seq x y z
N MET A 1 -11.29 15.99 6.34
CA MET A 1 -9.98 15.41 6.59
C MET A 1 -9.78 14.18 5.76
N LYS A 2 -8.58 13.97 5.33
CA LYS A 2 -8.29 12.82 4.48
C LYS A 2 -7.81 11.64 5.27
N ALA A 3 -8.13 10.45 4.78
CA ALA A 3 -7.60 9.24 5.35
C ALA A 3 -6.12 9.14 5.04
N THR A 4 -5.36 8.58 5.95
CA THR A 4 -3.93 8.39 5.72
C THR A 4 -3.68 6.96 5.26
N SER A 5 -2.56 6.74 4.60
CA SER A 5 -2.24 5.39 4.13
C SER A 5 -2.11 4.42 5.28
N GLU A 6 -1.67 4.89 6.42
CA GLU A 6 -1.56 4.03 7.59
C GLU A 6 -2.94 3.58 8.06
N GLU A 7 -3.90 4.49 8.08
CA GLU A 7 -5.26 4.14 8.46
C GLU A 7 -5.86 3.14 7.49
N LEU A 8 -5.57 3.31 6.20
CA LEU A 8 -6.06 2.39 5.19
C LEU A 8 -5.44 1.01 5.37
N ALA A 9 -4.16 0.97 5.65
CA ALA A 9 -3.47 -0.30 5.84
C ALA A 9 -4.01 -1.02 7.07
N ILE A 10 -4.30 -0.28 8.12
CA ILE A 10 -4.85 -0.87 9.34
C ILE A 10 -6.23 -1.42 9.06
N PHE A 11 -7.05 -0.67 8.34
CA PHE A 11 -8.40 -1.11 8.00
C PHE A 11 -8.35 -2.41 7.19
N VAL A 12 -7.50 -2.46 6.18
CA VAL A 12 -7.38 -3.65 5.36
C VAL A 12 -6.90 -4.83 6.20
N SER A 13 -5.95 -4.59 7.08
CA SER A 13 -5.44 -5.66 7.93
C SER A 13 -6.54 -6.24 8.83
N VAL A 14 -7.38 -5.37 9.37
CA VAL A 14 -8.48 -5.81 10.21
C VAL A 14 -9.47 -6.65 9.41
N VAL A 15 -9.79 -6.22 8.21
CA VAL A 15 -10.73 -6.94 7.39
C VAL A 15 -10.17 -8.28 6.94
N GLU A 16 -8.93 -8.29 6.50
CA GLU A 16 -8.33 -9.52 6.00
C GLU A 16 -8.09 -10.55 7.09
N SER A 17 -7.73 -10.10 8.27
CA SER A 17 -7.51 -11.03 9.37
C SER A 17 -8.82 -11.40 10.06
N GLY A 18 -9.85 -10.61 9.87
CA GLY A 18 -11.14 -10.86 10.48
C GLY A 18 -11.19 -10.55 11.96
N SER A 19 -10.22 -9.84 12.47
CA SER A 19 -10.16 -9.61 13.91
C SER A 19 -9.27 -8.42 14.21
N PHE A 20 -9.69 -7.60 15.16
CA PHE A 20 -8.85 -6.49 15.61
C PHE A 20 -7.62 -7.03 16.32
N SER A 21 -7.76 -8.10 17.08
CA SER A 21 -6.64 -8.68 17.79
C SER A 21 -5.56 -9.20 16.85
N ARG A 22 -5.98 -9.91 15.83
CA ARG A 22 -5.02 -10.44 14.87
C ARG A 22 -4.35 -9.33 14.09
N ALA A 23 -5.10 -8.32 13.70
CA ALA A 23 -4.53 -7.20 12.99
C ALA A 23 -3.49 -6.50 13.87
N ALA A 24 -3.82 -6.32 15.15
CA ALA A 24 -2.89 -5.67 16.07
C ALA A 24 -1.61 -6.47 16.19
N GLU A 25 -1.73 -7.79 16.27
CA GLU A 25 -0.56 -8.64 16.33
C GLU A 25 0.30 -8.49 15.09
N GLN A 26 -0.33 -8.54 13.93
CA GLN A 26 0.40 -8.43 12.68
C GLN A 26 1.08 -7.08 12.52
N LEU A 27 0.44 -6.05 13.04
CA LEU A 27 0.97 -4.70 12.90
C LEU A 27 1.89 -4.29 14.03
N GLY A 28 2.01 -5.12 15.05
CA GLY A 28 2.85 -4.79 16.21
C GLY A 28 2.29 -3.65 16.99
N GLN A 29 0.98 -3.53 17.08
CA GLN A 29 0.34 -2.44 17.79
C GLN A 29 -0.65 -2.96 18.83
N ALA A 30 -1.07 -2.09 19.72
CA ALA A 30 -2.05 -2.46 20.72
C ALA A 30 -3.42 -2.58 20.07
N ASN A 31 -4.24 -3.47 20.61
CA ASN A 31 -5.58 -3.66 20.13
C ASN A 31 -6.37 -2.35 20.14
N SER A 32 -6.23 -1.58 21.20
CA SER A 32 -6.95 -0.33 21.32
C SER A 32 -6.50 0.69 20.28
N ALA A 33 -5.22 0.65 19.91
CA ALA A 33 -4.71 1.56 18.89
C ALA A 33 -5.31 1.24 17.53
N VAL A 34 -5.42 -0.04 17.21
CA VAL A 34 -5.99 -0.47 15.94
C VAL A 34 -7.47 -0.09 15.89
N SER A 35 -8.18 -0.33 16.98
CA SER A 35 -9.60 0.00 17.03
C SER A 35 -9.82 1.49 16.88
N ARG A 36 -8.99 2.29 17.53
CA ARG A 36 -9.12 3.74 17.42
C ARG A 36 -8.81 4.25 16.01
N ALA A 37 -7.83 3.63 15.36
CA ALA A 37 -7.48 4.05 14.01
C ALA A 37 -8.63 3.82 13.05
N VAL A 38 -9.29 2.67 13.15
CA VAL A 38 -10.42 2.39 12.30
C VAL A 38 -11.58 3.33 12.61
N LYS A 39 -11.81 3.60 13.88
CA LYS A 39 -12.88 4.49 14.27
C LYS A 39 -12.62 5.89 13.74
N LYS A 40 -11.37 6.32 13.81
CA LYS A 40 -11.01 7.62 13.30
C LYS A 40 -11.22 7.69 11.80
N LEU A 41 -10.90 6.62 11.10
CA LEU A 41 -11.12 6.56 9.67
C LEU A 41 -12.62 6.66 9.36
N GLU A 42 -13.44 5.94 10.10
CA GLU A 42 -14.89 6.03 9.91
C GLU A 42 -15.40 7.44 10.15
N MET A 43 -14.84 8.10 11.15
CA MET A 43 -15.24 9.47 11.42
C MET A 43 -14.87 10.43 10.29
N LYS A 44 -13.69 10.22 9.72
CA LYS A 44 -13.26 11.05 8.61
C LYS A 44 -14.15 10.87 7.40
N LEU A 45 -14.62 9.65 7.18
CA LEU A 45 -15.45 9.35 6.03
C LEU A 45 -16.92 9.61 6.28
N GLY A 46 -17.30 9.72 7.53
CA GLY A 46 -18.69 9.96 7.88
C GLY A 46 -19.59 8.78 7.73
N VAL A 47 -19.04 7.57 7.65
CA VAL A 47 -19.84 6.35 7.55
C VAL A 47 -19.22 5.27 8.38
N SER A 48 -20.02 4.28 8.71
CA SER A 48 -19.53 3.12 9.41
C SER A 48 -19.05 2.11 8.40
N LEU A 49 -17.86 1.60 8.59
CA LEU A 49 -17.29 0.61 7.67
C LEU A 49 -17.45 -0.80 8.20
N LEU A 50 -17.51 -0.96 9.51
CA LEU A 50 -17.59 -2.26 10.13
C LEU A 50 -18.83 -2.38 11.00
N ASN A 51 -19.41 -3.57 10.99
CA ASN A 51 -20.49 -3.89 11.90
C ASN A 51 -19.87 -4.51 13.13
N ARG A 52 -20.03 -3.86 14.26
CA ARG A 52 -19.42 -4.35 15.49
C ARG A 52 -20.45 -4.92 16.47
N THR A 53 -21.68 -5.08 15.99
CA THR A 53 -22.74 -5.52 16.88
C THR A 53 -22.83 -7.02 17.01
N THR A 54 -22.16 -7.76 16.15
CA THR A 54 -22.22 -9.20 16.19
C THR A 54 -20.90 -9.73 16.70
N ARG A 55 -20.86 -11.02 16.98
CA ARG A 55 -19.64 -11.63 17.44
C ARG A 55 -18.59 -11.61 16.36
N GLN A 56 -19.02 -11.70 15.12
CA GLN A 56 -18.08 -11.71 14.03
C GLN A 56 -18.00 -10.35 13.41
N LEU A 57 -16.78 -9.98 13.06
CA LEU A 57 -16.55 -8.73 12.40
C LEU A 57 -17.04 -8.85 10.98
N SER A 58 -17.81 -7.92 10.52
CA SER A 58 -18.29 -7.93 9.16
C SER A 58 -18.27 -6.50 8.62
N LEU A 59 -18.31 -6.38 7.30
CA LEU A 59 -18.29 -5.08 6.66
C LEU A 59 -19.71 -4.60 6.43
N THR A 60 -19.90 -3.29 6.54
CA THR A 60 -21.12 -2.69 6.06
C THR A 60 -21.04 -2.64 4.54
N GLU A 61 -22.09 -2.22 3.88
CA GLU A 61 -22.06 -2.10 2.43
C GLU A 61 -21.03 -1.06 2.03
N GLU A 62 -20.99 0.05 2.74
CA GLU A 62 -20.00 1.08 2.50
C GLU A 62 -18.60 0.54 2.76
N GLY A 63 -18.47 -0.26 3.81
CA GLY A 63 -17.19 -0.85 4.15
C GLY A 63 -16.68 -1.79 3.07
N GLU A 64 -17.57 -2.56 2.47
CA GLU A 64 -17.18 -3.49 1.43
C GLU A 64 -16.69 -2.73 0.20
N ARG A 65 -17.40 -1.71 -0.20
CA ARG A 65 -16.99 -0.91 -1.33
C ARG A 65 -15.66 -0.21 -1.07
N TYR A 66 -15.53 0.33 0.11
CA TYR A 66 -14.31 1.04 0.46
C TYR A 66 -13.14 0.08 0.54
N PHE A 67 -13.37 -1.10 1.11
CA PHE A 67 -12.32 -2.08 1.23
C PHE A 67 -11.76 -2.48 -0.14
N ARG A 68 -12.63 -2.71 -1.10
CA ARG A 68 -12.18 -3.10 -2.42
C ARG A 68 -11.33 -2.02 -3.06
N ARG A 69 -11.75 -0.76 -2.91
CA ARG A 69 -11.00 0.34 -3.49
C ARG A 69 -9.68 0.53 -2.78
N VAL A 70 -9.69 0.46 -1.47
CA VAL A 70 -8.47 0.65 -0.69
C VAL A 70 -7.48 -0.46 -0.97
N GLN A 71 -7.96 -1.69 -1.08
CA GLN A 71 -7.10 -2.81 -1.37
C GLN A 71 -6.38 -2.59 -2.70
N SER A 72 -7.12 -2.10 -3.68
CA SER A 72 -6.54 -1.80 -4.97
C SER A 72 -5.51 -0.68 -4.89
N ILE A 73 -5.81 0.36 -4.12
CA ILE A 73 -4.90 1.48 -3.95
C ILE A 73 -3.61 1.04 -3.27
N LEU A 74 -3.72 0.23 -2.24
CA LEU A 74 -2.52 -0.23 -1.53
C LEU A 74 -1.67 -1.15 -2.41
N GLN A 75 -2.32 -1.96 -3.24
CA GLN A 75 -1.60 -2.81 -4.16
C GLN A 75 -0.89 -1.97 -5.20
N GLU A 76 -1.50 -0.89 -5.64
CA GLU A 76 -0.87 0.02 -6.58
C GLU A 76 0.34 0.69 -5.95
N MET A 77 0.23 1.09 -4.70
CA MET A 77 1.37 1.69 -4.02
C MET A 77 2.51 0.70 -3.90
N ALA A 78 2.19 -0.54 -3.55
CA ALA A 78 3.21 -1.57 -3.42
C ALA A 78 3.85 -1.87 -4.78
N ALA A 79 3.04 -1.89 -5.82
CA ALA A 79 3.55 -2.12 -7.16
C ALA A 79 4.48 -1.00 -7.60
N ALA A 80 4.12 0.22 -7.29
CA ALA A 80 4.94 1.37 -7.64
C ALA A 80 6.29 1.30 -6.93
N GLU A 81 6.27 0.95 -5.65
CA GLU A 81 7.50 0.83 -4.89
C GLU A 81 8.37 -0.31 -5.42
N SER A 82 7.71 -1.40 -5.79
CA SER A 82 8.43 -2.55 -6.33
C SER A 82 9.08 -2.20 -7.66
N GLU A 83 8.38 -1.45 -8.48
CA GLU A 83 8.92 -1.01 -9.76
C GLU A 83 10.17 -0.18 -9.58
N ILE A 84 10.16 0.72 -8.63
CA ILE A 84 11.30 1.56 -8.37
C ILE A 84 12.50 0.73 -7.93
N ARG A 85 12.27 -0.24 -7.07
CA ARG A 85 13.36 -1.11 -6.62
C ARG A 85 13.92 -1.93 -7.77
N MET A 86 13.04 -2.41 -8.64
CA MET A 86 13.48 -3.18 -9.78
C MET A 86 14.25 -2.32 -10.77
N MET A 87 13.85 -1.07 -10.91
CA MET A 87 14.57 -0.15 -11.77
C MET A 87 15.97 0.07 -11.26
N GLU A 88 16.13 0.21 -9.97
CA GLU A 88 17.45 0.39 -9.40
C GLU A 88 18.33 -0.79 -9.71
N ARG A 89 17.84 -1.99 -9.55
CA ARG A 89 18.62 -3.17 -9.84
C ARG A 89 18.94 -3.26 -11.31
N THR A 90 17.99 -2.92 -12.14
CA THR A 90 18.17 -2.98 -13.57
C THR A 90 19.23 -1.98 -13.99
N ILE A 91 19.19 -0.79 -13.43
CA ILE A 91 20.15 0.23 -13.75
C ILE A 91 21.54 -0.22 -13.31
N ASP A 92 21.67 -0.78 -12.15
CA ASP A 92 22.96 -1.26 -11.69
C ASP A 92 23.47 -2.37 -12.59
N GLY A 93 22.63 -3.31 -12.93
CA GLY A 93 23.04 -4.38 -13.82
C GLY A 93 23.41 -3.86 -15.18
N PHE A 94 22.66 -2.87 -15.63
CA PHE A 94 22.89 -2.29 -16.92
C PHE A 94 24.23 -1.56 -16.93
N ARG A 95 24.56 -0.89 -15.87
CA ARG A 95 25.85 -0.22 -15.82
C ARG A 95 26.97 -1.20 -15.90
N GLY A 96 26.88 -2.27 -15.16
CA GLY A 96 27.90 -3.29 -15.23
C GLY A 96 28.04 -3.84 -16.63
N PHE A 97 26.91 -4.00 -17.30
CA PHE A 97 26.91 -4.52 -18.63
C PHE A 97 27.57 -3.52 -19.57
N LEU A 98 27.25 -2.28 -19.41
CA LEU A 98 27.84 -1.25 -20.27
C LEU A 98 29.33 -1.14 -20.04
N ASP A 99 29.74 -1.26 -18.81
CA ASP A 99 31.16 -1.20 -18.52
C ASP A 99 31.88 -2.31 -19.25
N CYS A 100 31.27 -3.46 -19.31
CA CYS A 100 31.88 -4.57 -20.01
C CYS A 100 31.96 -4.30 -21.50
N LEU A 101 30.92 -3.72 -22.02
CA LEU A 101 30.91 -3.48 -23.43
C LEU A 101 31.72 -2.27 -23.74
N GLU A 102 31.92 -1.48 -22.83
CA GLU A 102 32.63 -0.30 -23.02
C GLU A 102 32.04 0.47 -24.06
N GLY A 103 30.99 0.40 -24.32
CA GLY A 103 30.38 1.09 -25.34
C GLY A 103 29.71 2.23 -24.77
N PRO A 104 29.82 3.24 -25.25
CA PRO A 104 29.29 4.38 -24.75
C PRO A 104 27.94 4.45 -25.15
N VAL A 105 27.23 3.68 -25.04
CA VAL A 105 25.96 3.71 -25.41
C VAL A 105 25.38 4.77 -24.84
N GLU A 106 25.86 5.11 -24.17
CA GLU A 106 25.38 6.04 -23.59
C GLU A 106 24.39 6.75 -23.81
N LYS A 107 24.48 7.53 -24.00
CA LYS A 107 23.54 8.38 -24.13
C LYS A 107 22.29 8.00 -24.58
N GLY A 108 22.13 7.73 -25.58
CA GLY A 108 20.85 7.56 -26.11
C GLY A 108 20.01 6.70 -25.29
N VAL A 109 20.45 5.62 -25.12
CA VAL A 109 19.67 4.70 -24.43
C VAL A 109 19.30 5.17 -23.12
N ILE A 110 20.19 5.66 -22.50
CA ILE A 110 19.91 6.05 -21.23
C ILE A 110 18.93 7.06 -21.25
N TYR A 111 18.82 7.70 -22.31
CA TYR A 111 17.91 8.64 -22.28
C TYR A 111 16.63 8.20 -22.49
N GLY A 112 16.57 7.17 -23.11
CA GLY A 112 15.31 6.65 -23.30
C GLY A 112 14.81 6.55 -21.92
N VAL A 113 15.64 6.19 -21.13
CA VAL A 113 15.25 6.08 -19.82
C VAL A 113 15.14 7.40 -19.30
N GLY A 114 16.04 8.17 -19.63
CA GLY A 114 16.00 9.44 -19.06
C GLY A 114 14.81 10.19 -19.48
N ALA A 115 14.33 9.84 -20.56
CA ALA A 115 13.28 10.61 -21.04
C ALA A 115 12.17 10.68 -20.07
N TRP A 116 11.93 9.69 -19.38
CA TRP A 116 10.82 9.75 -18.62
C TRP A 116 11.09 10.50 -17.45
N LYS A 117 12.19 10.86 -17.35
CA LYS A 117 12.43 11.53 -16.25
C LYS A 117 11.72 12.71 -16.32
N VAL A 118 11.18 12.90 -17.09
CA VAL A 118 10.54 14.05 -17.07
C VAL A 118 9.42 14.08 -16.58
#